data_c5f0f00f78c013f030889039caabfec2
#
_entry.id   c5f0f00f78c013f030889039caabfec2
#
_cell.length_a   1.000
_cell.length_b   1.000
_cell.length_c   1.000
_cell.angle_alpha   90.00
_cell.angle_beta   90.00
_cell.angle_gamma   90.00
#
_symmetry.space_group_name_H-M   'P 1'
#
loop_
_entity.id
_entity.type
_entity.pdbx_description
1 polymer ?
#
loop_
_entity_poly.entity_id
_entity_poly.type
_entity_poly.pdbx_seq_one_letter_code
_entity_poly.pdbx_strand_id
1 'polypeptide(L)'
;LLLIVAHPDDELLWFGGALPTYAGERGMAVQVMYMACNSYLRRLELLCGLWECGVRSYPDIGTFSDGRNNDMNGAYARWGRENTYTRIVRAIRRYQPEVILTQDVKGEYGHTQHLVVSDAVYTAAVELAADASYDPQSAQEYGVWQVKKLYRHLGSQPTTVMDWSQPLSA
;
A
#
# COMPACT_ATOMS: atom_id res chain seq x y z
N LEU A 1 -10.50 1.45 3.83
CA LEU A 1 -9.08 1.78 3.91
C LEU A 1 -8.30 0.91 2.94
N LEU A 2 -7.29 1.45 2.25
CA LEU A 2 -6.35 0.70 1.41
C LEU A 2 -4.94 0.90 1.97
N LEU A 3 -4.24 -0.20 2.27
CA LEU A 3 -2.82 -0.20 2.59
C LEU A 3 -2.05 -0.66 1.35
N ILE A 4 -1.05 0.12 0.91
CA ILE A 4 -0.20 -0.23 -0.23
C ILE A 4 1.25 -0.30 0.25
N VAL A 5 1.86 -1.47 0.10
CA VAL A 5 3.25 -1.76 0.52
C VAL A 5 4.04 -2.44 -0.58
N ALA A 6 5.37 -2.42 -0.46
CA ALA A 6 6.26 -3.03 -1.45
C ALA A 6 6.26 -4.56 -1.35
N HIS A 7 6.47 -5.10 -0.15
CA HIS A 7 6.72 -6.53 0.04
C HIS A 7 5.83 -7.15 1.12
N PRO A 8 5.65 -8.48 1.13
CA PRO A 8 5.15 -9.20 2.29
C PRO A 8 6.06 -9.00 3.50
N ASP A 9 5.50 -8.73 4.64
CA ASP A 9 6.02 -8.34 5.95
C ASP A 9 5.95 -6.82 6.25
N ASP A 10 6.02 -5.95 5.26
CA ASP A 10 5.90 -4.50 5.44
C ASP A 10 4.61 -4.11 6.18
N GLU A 11 3.52 -4.80 5.91
CA GLU A 11 2.21 -4.56 6.54
C GLU A 11 2.23 -4.83 8.05
N LEU A 12 3.05 -5.78 8.49
CA LEU A 12 3.20 -6.09 9.92
C LEU A 12 4.29 -5.24 10.57
N LEU A 13 5.43 -5.06 9.88
CA LEU A 13 6.56 -4.30 10.41
C LEU A 13 6.23 -2.83 10.64
N TRP A 14 5.48 -2.20 9.71
CA TRP A 14 5.26 -0.77 9.70
C TRP A 14 3.81 -0.38 10.03
N PHE A 15 2.86 -1.28 9.82
CA PHE A 15 1.42 -1.03 10.01
C PHE A 15 0.75 -2.06 10.92
N GLY A 16 1.54 -2.90 11.60
CA GLY A 16 1.06 -3.96 12.49
C GLY A 16 0.19 -3.49 13.64
N GLY A 17 0.21 -2.21 13.92
CA GLY A 17 -0.74 -1.59 14.82
C GLY A 17 -2.00 -1.07 14.13
N ALA A 18 -1.88 -0.50 12.93
CA ALA A 18 -3.03 0.06 12.20
C ALA A 18 -4.00 -1.05 11.74
N LEU A 19 -3.48 -2.16 11.23
CA LEU A 19 -4.33 -3.23 10.71
C LEU A 19 -5.25 -3.84 11.77
N PRO A 20 -4.75 -4.34 12.94
CA PRO A 20 -5.63 -4.91 13.96
C PRO A 20 -6.63 -3.91 14.52
N THR A 21 -6.24 -2.64 14.66
CA THR A 21 -7.17 -1.61 15.13
C THR A 21 -8.31 -1.36 14.15
N TYR A 22 -8.01 -1.16 12.87
CA TYR A 22 -9.06 -0.80 11.92
C TYR A 22 -9.82 -2.02 11.41
N ALA A 23 -9.14 -3.10 11.05
CA ALA A 23 -9.79 -4.30 10.56
C ALA A 23 -10.34 -5.17 11.70
N GLY A 24 -9.53 -5.46 12.72
CA GLY A 24 -9.89 -6.33 13.83
C GLY A 24 -10.89 -5.69 14.79
N GLU A 25 -10.49 -4.64 15.50
CA GLU A 25 -11.33 -4.06 16.57
C GLU A 25 -12.50 -3.24 16.04
N ARG A 26 -12.27 -2.41 15.00
CA ARG A 26 -13.30 -1.52 14.46
C ARG A 26 -14.14 -2.14 13.35
N GLY A 27 -13.78 -3.33 12.88
CA GLY A 27 -14.50 -4.03 11.81
C GLY A 27 -14.57 -3.25 10.49
N MET A 28 -13.61 -2.37 10.23
CA MET A 28 -13.59 -1.58 9.00
C MET A 28 -13.19 -2.43 7.81
N ALA A 29 -13.72 -2.12 6.64
CA ALA A 29 -13.24 -2.70 5.39
C ALA A 29 -11.80 -2.24 5.12
N VAL A 30 -10.85 -3.18 5.18
CA VAL A 30 -9.43 -2.96 4.89
C VAL A 30 -9.00 -3.86 3.75
N GLN A 31 -8.43 -3.24 2.72
CA GLN A 31 -7.78 -3.93 1.61
C GLN A 31 -6.28 -3.71 1.70
N VAL A 32 -5.49 -4.75 1.44
CA VAL A 32 -4.03 -4.65 1.38
C VAL A 32 -3.54 -4.99 -0.01
N MET A 33 -2.59 -4.20 -0.52
CA MET A 33 -1.94 -4.38 -1.81
C MET A 33 -0.44 -4.48 -1.63
N TYR A 34 0.14 -5.52 -2.19
CA TYR A 34 1.58 -5.75 -2.29
C TYR A 34 2.05 -5.52 -3.72
N MET A 35 3.14 -4.78 -3.91
CA MET A 35 3.69 -4.55 -5.24
C MET A 35 4.48 -5.77 -5.73
N ALA A 36 5.27 -6.39 -4.86
CA ALA A 36 6.16 -7.52 -5.19
C ALA A 36 5.97 -8.69 -4.22
N CYS A 37 5.50 -9.83 -4.72
CA CYS A 37 5.45 -11.09 -3.98
C CYS A 37 5.54 -12.27 -4.94
N ASN A 38 6.74 -12.78 -5.16
CA ASN A 38 7.01 -13.90 -6.09
C ASN A 38 7.24 -15.25 -5.39
N SER A 39 7.19 -15.28 -4.06
CA SER A 39 7.38 -16.50 -3.26
C SER A 39 6.05 -17.06 -2.78
N TYR A 40 5.82 -18.34 -3.04
CA TYR A 40 4.66 -19.06 -2.51
C TYR A 40 4.63 -19.07 -0.98
N LEU A 41 5.78 -19.29 -0.34
CA LEU A 41 5.87 -19.31 1.12
C LEU A 41 5.50 -17.95 1.72
N ARG A 42 6.07 -16.85 1.19
CA ARG A 42 5.74 -15.49 1.65
C ARG A 42 4.26 -15.13 1.41
N ARG A 43 3.65 -15.70 0.37
CA ARG A 43 2.21 -15.54 0.16
C ARG A 43 1.39 -16.20 1.26
N LEU A 44 1.78 -17.39 1.72
CA LEU A 44 1.11 -18.04 2.86
C LEU A 44 1.31 -17.25 4.16
N GLU A 45 2.53 -16.78 4.41
CA GLU A 45 2.87 -15.99 5.60
C GLU A 45 2.04 -14.70 5.66
N LEU A 46 1.99 -13.92 4.56
CA LEU A 46 1.18 -12.69 4.53
C LEU A 46 -0.33 -12.97 4.74
N LEU A 47 -0.86 -14.06 4.17
CA LEU A 47 -2.28 -14.41 4.36
C LEU A 47 -2.57 -14.75 5.83
N CYS A 48 -1.70 -15.50 6.48
CA CYS A 48 -1.81 -15.78 7.91
C CYS A 48 -1.72 -14.50 8.75
N GLY A 49 -0.71 -13.64 8.50
CA GLY A 49 -0.53 -12.39 9.21
C GLY A 49 -1.73 -11.44 9.06
N LEU A 50 -2.26 -11.29 7.85
CA LEU A 50 -3.45 -10.48 7.60
C LEU A 50 -4.69 -11.04 8.33
N TRP A 51 -4.84 -12.35 8.33
CA TRP A 51 -5.94 -13.01 9.06
C TRP A 51 -5.88 -12.73 10.56
N GLU A 52 -4.70 -12.85 11.18
CA GLU A 52 -4.50 -12.52 12.60
C GLU A 52 -4.78 -11.03 12.89
N CYS A 53 -4.47 -10.14 11.98
CA CYS A 53 -4.81 -8.72 12.08
C CYS A 53 -6.30 -8.40 11.86
N GLY A 54 -7.14 -9.39 11.58
CA GLY A 54 -8.57 -9.17 11.33
C GLY A 54 -8.92 -8.78 9.91
N VAL A 55 -7.97 -8.72 8.97
CA VAL A 55 -8.23 -8.46 7.55
C VAL A 55 -8.87 -9.69 6.92
N ARG A 56 -10.06 -9.52 6.34
CA ARG A 56 -10.84 -10.63 5.76
C ARG A 56 -10.95 -10.55 4.24
N SER A 57 -10.49 -9.45 3.64
CA SER A 57 -10.39 -9.32 2.19
C SER A 57 -9.14 -10.02 1.67
N TYR A 58 -9.25 -10.76 0.57
CA TYR A 58 -8.07 -11.32 -0.09
C TYR A 58 -7.19 -10.18 -0.62
N PRO A 59 -5.88 -10.15 -0.31
CA PRO A 59 -5.00 -9.07 -0.71
C PRO A 59 -4.79 -9.01 -2.24
N ASP A 60 -4.50 -7.82 -2.74
CA ASP A 60 -4.04 -7.62 -4.11
C ASP A 60 -2.53 -7.90 -4.15
N ILE A 61 -2.14 -9.00 -4.78
CA ILE A 61 -0.75 -9.48 -4.78
C ILE A 61 -0.12 -9.22 -6.14
N GLY A 62 0.81 -8.26 -6.17
CA GLY A 62 1.60 -7.92 -7.35
C GLY A 62 2.73 -8.89 -7.62
N THR A 63 3.17 -8.87 -8.87
CA THR A 63 4.22 -9.75 -9.38
C THR A 63 5.49 -8.99 -9.77
N PHE A 64 5.64 -7.74 -9.33
CA PHE A 64 6.88 -7.01 -9.54
C PHE A 64 8.05 -7.74 -8.90
N SER A 65 9.22 -7.62 -9.52
CA SER A 65 10.41 -8.31 -9.00
C SER A 65 10.93 -7.63 -7.74
N ASP A 66 11.04 -8.39 -6.66
CA ASP A 66 11.81 -7.98 -5.51
C ASP A 66 13.31 -7.95 -5.87
N GLY A 67 14.05 -7.03 -5.27
CA GLY A 67 15.49 -6.96 -5.44
C GLY A 67 16.10 -5.63 -5.07
N ARG A 68 17.36 -5.68 -4.73
CA ARG A 68 18.15 -4.49 -4.40
C ARG A 68 18.38 -3.63 -5.63
N ASN A 69 18.30 -2.33 -5.45
CA ASN A 69 18.63 -1.31 -6.43
C ASN A 69 19.53 -0.27 -5.76
N ASN A 70 20.33 0.44 -6.54
CA ASN A 70 21.24 1.45 -5.98
C ASN A 70 20.49 2.71 -5.51
N ASP A 71 19.42 3.05 -6.21
CA ASP A 71 18.59 4.22 -5.94
C ASP A 71 17.14 4.03 -6.41
N MET A 72 16.33 5.03 -6.22
CA MET A 72 14.93 5.04 -6.64
C MET A 72 14.76 4.93 -8.16
N ASN A 73 15.69 5.51 -8.94
CA ASN A 73 15.63 5.41 -10.41
C ASN A 73 15.88 3.99 -10.88
N GLY A 74 16.83 3.29 -10.27
CA GLY A 74 17.08 1.86 -10.52
C GLY A 74 15.89 0.99 -10.15
N ALA A 75 15.19 1.30 -9.06
CA ALA A 75 13.97 0.60 -8.67
C ALA A 75 12.82 0.85 -9.66
N TYR A 76 12.63 2.09 -10.11
CA TYR A 76 11.68 2.41 -11.17
C TYR A 76 12.05 1.76 -12.52
N ALA A 77 13.32 1.70 -12.86
CA ALA A 77 13.77 1.02 -14.09
C ALA A 77 13.43 -0.48 -14.05
N ARG A 78 13.52 -1.10 -12.86
CA ARG A 78 13.16 -2.51 -12.65
C ARG A 78 11.66 -2.78 -12.80
N TRP A 79 10.81 -1.92 -12.26
CA TRP A 79 9.35 -2.11 -12.26
C TRP A 79 8.65 -1.47 -13.46
N GLY A 80 9.29 -0.50 -14.10
CA GLY A 80 8.66 0.40 -15.08
C GLY A 80 7.83 1.47 -14.36
N ARG A 81 8.23 2.74 -14.49
CA ARG A 81 7.54 3.85 -13.81
C ARG A 81 6.04 3.88 -14.15
N GLU A 82 5.72 3.82 -15.42
CA GLU A 82 4.33 3.83 -15.89
C GLU A 82 3.54 2.61 -15.41
N ASN A 83 4.13 1.43 -15.46
CA ASN A 83 3.51 0.21 -14.94
C ASN A 83 3.20 0.32 -13.45
N THR A 84 4.10 0.95 -12.69
CA THR A 84 3.92 1.15 -11.24
C THR A 84 2.74 2.08 -10.97
N TYR A 85 2.67 3.22 -11.65
CA TYR A 85 1.56 4.16 -11.52
C TYR A 85 0.23 3.54 -11.95
N THR A 86 0.17 2.94 -13.12
CA THR A 86 -1.03 2.32 -13.67
C THR A 86 -1.58 1.25 -12.71
N ARG A 87 -0.70 0.41 -12.16
CA ARG A 87 -1.13 -0.62 -11.19
C ARG A 87 -1.77 -0.02 -9.95
N ILE A 88 -1.18 1.04 -9.39
CA ILE A 88 -1.72 1.70 -8.19
C ILE A 88 -3.01 2.45 -8.51
N VAL A 89 -3.08 3.17 -9.64
CA VAL A 89 -4.30 3.85 -10.08
C VAL A 89 -5.46 2.88 -10.25
N ARG A 90 -5.22 1.73 -10.87
CA ARG A 90 -6.24 0.66 -11.03
C ARG A 90 -6.73 0.14 -9.69
N ALA A 91 -5.84 -0.06 -8.72
CA ALA A 91 -6.22 -0.48 -7.38
C ALA A 91 -7.06 0.60 -6.67
N ILE A 92 -6.65 1.88 -6.75
CA ILE A 92 -7.40 3.00 -6.18
C ILE A 92 -8.80 3.08 -6.78
N ARG A 93 -8.93 2.99 -8.10
CA ARG A 93 -10.24 3.04 -8.77
C ARG A 93 -11.12 1.83 -8.44
N ARG A 94 -10.52 0.64 -8.42
CA ARG A 94 -11.23 -0.61 -8.12
C ARG A 94 -11.77 -0.65 -6.69
N TYR A 95 -10.93 -0.25 -5.71
CA TYR A 95 -11.28 -0.37 -4.29
C TYR A 95 -11.90 0.90 -3.70
N GLN A 96 -11.82 2.02 -4.40
CA GLN A 96 -12.39 3.32 -4.03
C GLN A 96 -12.14 3.71 -2.56
N PRO A 97 -10.87 3.68 -2.08
CA PRO A 97 -10.58 3.93 -0.69
C PRO A 97 -10.73 5.40 -0.34
N GLU A 98 -11.40 5.70 0.77
CA GLU A 98 -11.38 7.06 1.32
C GLU A 98 -10.01 7.42 1.91
N VAL A 99 -9.33 6.41 2.47
CA VAL A 99 -8.04 6.58 3.14
C VAL A 99 -7.04 5.58 2.58
N ILE A 100 -5.84 6.07 2.27
CA ILE A 100 -4.68 5.24 1.92
C ILE A 100 -3.61 5.37 3.00
N LEU A 101 -3.03 4.22 3.38
CA LEU A 101 -1.78 4.13 4.13
C LEU A 101 -0.69 3.61 3.21
N THR A 102 0.53 4.14 3.33
CA THR A 102 1.67 3.68 2.54
C THR A 102 3.00 4.00 3.23
N GLN A 103 4.09 3.57 2.61
CA GLN A 103 5.45 3.65 3.13
C GLN A 103 5.99 5.08 3.26
N ASP A 104 7.05 5.22 4.05
CA ASP A 104 7.74 6.47 4.33
C ASP A 104 8.39 7.06 3.08
N VAL A 105 8.45 8.38 3.01
CA VAL A 105 9.15 9.12 1.96
C VAL A 105 10.65 8.85 1.92
N LYS A 106 11.21 8.34 3.01
CA LYS A 106 12.61 7.93 3.12
C LYS A 106 12.81 6.41 2.98
N GLY A 107 11.71 5.67 2.72
CA GLY A 107 11.74 4.22 2.54
C GLY A 107 12.09 3.47 3.83
N GLU A 108 11.57 3.93 4.99
CA GLU A 108 11.82 3.44 6.33
C GLU A 108 13.33 3.45 6.69
N TYR A 109 14.08 2.48 6.22
CA TYR A 109 15.54 2.37 6.39
C TYR A 109 16.30 2.65 5.07
N GLY A 110 15.70 3.34 4.12
CA GLY A 110 16.29 3.67 2.82
C GLY A 110 16.10 2.59 1.75
N HIS A 111 15.12 1.70 1.92
CA HIS A 111 14.82 0.67 0.91
C HIS A 111 14.26 1.33 -0.36
N THR A 112 14.93 1.14 -1.48
CA THR A 112 14.63 1.86 -2.73
C THR A 112 13.26 1.54 -3.31
N GLN A 113 12.76 0.33 -3.14
CA GLN A 113 11.40 -0.04 -3.58
C GLN A 113 10.32 0.57 -2.67
N HIS A 114 10.60 0.79 -1.37
CA HIS A 114 9.72 1.56 -0.50
C HIS A 114 9.64 3.03 -0.92
N LEU A 115 10.78 3.63 -1.31
CA LEU A 115 10.79 4.99 -1.89
C LEU A 115 9.89 5.08 -3.12
N VAL A 116 9.99 4.08 -4.02
CA VAL A 116 9.14 4.00 -5.22
C VAL A 116 7.67 3.88 -4.86
N VAL A 117 7.32 3.04 -3.89
CA VAL A 117 5.91 2.87 -3.46
C VAL A 117 5.38 4.17 -2.87
N SER A 118 6.14 4.80 -1.97
CA SER A 118 5.75 6.08 -1.36
C SER A 118 5.51 7.18 -2.40
N ASP A 119 6.42 7.33 -3.38
CA ASP A 119 6.33 8.30 -4.46
C ASP A 119 5.16 8.01 -5.41
N ALA A 120 5.06 6.75 -5.85
CA ALA A 120 4.05 6.34 -6.81
C ALA A 120 2.62 6.39 -6.22
N VAL A 121 2.46 6.02 -4.96
CA VAL A 121 1.16 6.14 -4.28
C VAL A 121 0.74 7.60 -4.14
N TYR A 122 1.68 8.50 -3.81
CA TYR A 122 1.36 9.93 -3.75
C TYR A 122 0.87 10.43 -5.12
N THR A 123 1.63 10.22 -6.18
CA THR A 123 1.27 10.65 -7.53
C THR A 123 -0.06 10.04 -7.98
N ALA A 124 -0.25 8.72 -7.77
CA ALA A 124 -1.48 8.04 -8.15
C ALA A 124 -2.71 8.57 -7.38
N ALA A 125 -2.58 8.78 -6.06
CA ALA A 125 -3.70 9.19 -5.20
C ALA A 125 -4.07 10.67 -5.38
N VAL A 126 -3.09 11.55 -5.60
CA VAL A 126 -3.30 13.01 -5.66
C VAL A 126 -3.63 13.48 -7.06
N GLU A 127 -3.00 12.89 -8.09
CA GLU A 127 -3.04 13.41 -9.45
C GLU A 127 -3.78 12.50 -10.44
N LEU A 128 -3.48 11.20 -10.43
CA LEU A 128 -3.83 10.33 -11.56
C LEU A 128 -5.17 9.59 -11.40
N ALA A 129 -5.55 9.18 -10.20
CA ALA A 129 -6.73 8.34 -10.02
C ALA A 129 -8.05 9.08 -10.31
N ALA A 130 -8.07 10.41 -10.15
CA ALA A 130 -9.19 11.27 -10.49
C ALA A 130 -9.21 11.74 -11.95
N ASP A 131 -8.12 11.59 -12.69
CA ASP A 131 -8.00 11.98 -14.09
C ASP A 131 -8.47 10.84 -15.02
N ALA A 132 -9.61 11.01 -15.69
CA ALA A 132 -10.14 10.01 -16.61
C ALA A 132 -9.27 9.78 -17.85
N SER A 133 -8.38 10.72 -18.19
CA SER A 133 -7.46 10.58 -19.32
C SER A 133 -6.28 9.66 -19.02
N TYR A 134 -5.94 9.50 -17.75
CA TYR A 134 -4.94 8.53 -17.33
C TYR A 134 -5.58 7.14 -17.23
N ASP A 135 -5.03 6.17 -17.94
CA ASP A 135 -5.57 4.80 -18.05
C ASP A 135 -7.10 4.78 -18.28
N PRO A 136 -7.59 5.23 -19.47
CA PRO A 136 -9.01 5.37 -19.75
C PRO A 136 -9.80 4.06 -19.60
N GLN A 137 -9.13 2.91 -19.78
CA GLN A 137 -9.77 1.61 -19.63
C GLN A 137 -10.22 1.39 -18.18
N SER A 138 -9.36 1.65 -17.19
CA SER A 138 -9.76 1.50 -15.79
C SER A 138 -10.74 2.58 -15.35
N ALA A 139 -10.68 3.78 -15.94
CA ALA A 139 -11.67 4.82 -15.71
C ALA A 139 -13.06 4.41 -16.22
N GLN A 140 -13.13 3.72 -17.33
CA GLN A 140 -14.39 3.17 -17.87
C GLN A 140 -14.91 2.00 -17.03
N GLU A 141 -14.02 1.13 -16.53
CA GLU A 141 -14.40 -0.08 -15.81
C GLU A 141 -14.84 0.21 -14.36
N TYR A 142 -14.13 1.08 -13.65
CA TYR A 142 -14.33 1.33 -12.21
C TYR A 142 -14.80 2.74 -11.88
N GLY A 143 -14.75 3.66 -12.84
CA GLY A 143 -14.88 5.09 -12.60
C GLY A 143 -13.57 5.73 -12.12
N VAL A 144 -13.53 7.05 -12.08
CA VAL A 144 -12.44 7.82 -11.45
C VAL A 144 -12.68 7.91 -9.95
N TRP A 145 -11.59 8.09 -9.17
CA TRP A 145 -11.71 8.18 -7.73
C TRP A 145 -10.79 9.21 -7.13
N GLN A 146 -11.32 10.04 -6.22
CA GLN A 146 -10.54 10.99 -5.45
C GLN A 146 -10.36 10.47 -4.02
N VAL A 147 -9.12 10.19 -3.64
CA VAL A 147 -8.74 9.79 -2.29
C VAL A 147 -8.90 10.98 -1.34
N LYS A 148 -9.55 10.77 -0.18
CA LYS A 148 -9.77 11.84 0.80
C LYS A 148 -8.56 12.11 1.69
N LYS A 149 -7.83 11.05 2.07
CA LYS A 149 -6.67 11.14 2.97
C LYS A 149 -5.59 10.14 2.57
N LEU A 150 -4.36 10.62 2.55
CA LEU A 150 -3.17 9.81 2.36
C LEU A 150 -2.25 9.97 3.58
N TYR A 151 -1.93 8.86 4.23
CA TYR A 151 -0.96 8.82 5.31
C TYR A 151 0.26 8.01 4.87
N ARG A 152 1.44 8.55 5.13
CA ARG A 152 2.72 7.85 4.95
C ARG A 152 3.27 7.46 6.32
N HIS A 153 3.89 6.31 6.39
CA HIS A 153 4.55 5.86 7.61
C HIS A 153 5.69 6.85 7.99
N LEU A 154 5.91 7.06 9.27
CA LEU A 154 7.03 7.83 9.86
C LEU A 154 7.45 9.12 9.14
N GLY A 155 6.58 10.02 8.85
CA GLY A 155 7.02 11.37 8.44
C GLY A 155 7.98 11.99 9.48
N SER A 156 8.86 12.87 9.04
CA SER A 156 9.80 13.60 9.92
C SER A 156 9.08 14.43 11.01
N GLN A 157 7.80 14.69 10.81
CA GLN A 157 6.90 15.32 11.78
C GLN A 157 5.58 14.55 11.75
N PRO A 158 5.37 13.57 12.65
CA PRO A 158 4.15 12.77 12.66
C PRO A 158 2.94 13.66 12.95
N THR A 159 1.95 13.62 12.07
CA THR A 159 0.66 14.32 12.24
C THR A 159 -0.37 13.45 12.98
N THR A 160 -0.13 12.14 12.99
CA THR A 160 -0.98 11.16 13.67
C THR A 160 -0.08 10.16 14.38
N VAL A 161 -0.27 10.01 15.67
CA VAL A 161 0.41 9.01 16.50
C VAL A 161 -0.65 8.05 17.00
N MET A 162 -0.41 6.75 16.81
CA MET A 162 -1.26 5.71 17.38
C MET A 162 -0.65 5.20 18.67
N ASP A 163 -1.44 5.14 19.74
CA ASP A 163 -0.99 4.61 21.03
C ASP A 163 -1.18 3.09 21.07
N TRP A 164 -0.07 2.38 21.14
CA TRP A 164 -0.01 0.92 21.26
C TRP A 164 0.35 0.47 22.68
N SER A 165 0.34 1.36 23.65
CA SER A 165 0.66 1.03 25.05
C SER A 165 -0.38 0.13 25.70
N GLN A 166 -1.58 0.09 25.15
CA GLN A 166 -2.65 -0.81 25.59
C GLN A 166 -2.69 -2.03 24.66
N PRO A 167 -2.71 -3.25 25.21
CA PRO A 167 -2.90 -4.43 24.39
C PRO A 167 -4.25 -4.36 23.68
N LEU A 168 -4.25 -4.78 22.41
CA LEU A 168 -5.50 -5.00 21.70
C LEU A 168 -6.28 -6.07 22.47
N SER A 169 -7.56 -5.86 22.70
CA SER A 169 -8.42 -6.88 23.32
C SER A 169 -8.34 -8.18 22.51
N ALA A 170 -7.96 -9.26 23.16
CA ALA A 170 -7.89 -10.58 22.55
C ALA A 170 -9.30 -11.07 22.12
#